data_306f348e8f82954fdfc44d6958f7405b
#
_entry.id   306f348e8f82954fdfc44d6958f7405b
#
_cell.length_a   1.000
_cell.length_b   1.000
_cell.length_c   1.000
_cell.angle_alpha   90.00
_cell.angle_beta   90.00
_cell.angle_gamma   90.00
#
_symmetry.space_group_name_H-M   'P 1'
#
loop_
_entity.id
_entity.type
_entity.pdbx_description
1 polymer ?
#
loop_
_entity_poly.entity_id
_entity_poly.type
_entity_poly.pdbx_seq_one_letter_code
_entity_poly.pdbx_strand_id
1 'polypeptide(L)'
;MGRLTGTRHGDAANALLGFYTEQATELEAKGQYFMAAIALAFGIETAVLCYLLVEFGDDNGGELQIPDNVNFFDLINAANEIDVLNAPIDIPSYVRNDTQQPKHVAKEVIDKIRKFRNLIHPAASLMEQYNPYTFTQKDFQEFMDMSESVIHSLLYYL
;
A
#
# COMPACT_ATOMS: atom_id res chain seq x y z
N MET A 1 9.63 -19.75 -9.41
CA MET A 1 8.51 -18.80 -9.50
C MET A 1 7.35 -19.30 -8.66
N GLY A 2 6.90 -18.51 -7.70
CA GLY A 2 5.75 -18.85 -6.86
C GLY A 2 4.44 -18.77 -7.60
N ARG A 3 3.43 -19.48 -7.11
CA ARG A 3 2.07 -19.42 -7.65
C ARG A 3 1.08 -19.10 -6.55
N LEU A 4 0.29 -18.06 -6.76
CA LEU A 4 -0.81 -17.70 -5.89
C LEU A 4 -2.13 -17.92 -6.62
N THR A 5 -3.11 -18.44 -5.91
CA THR A 5 -4.46 -18.62 -6.47
C THR A 5 -5.48 -17.92 -5.56
N GLY A 6 -6.50 -17.34 -6.17
CA GLY A 6 -7.59 -16.70 -5.41
C GLY A 6 -8.32 -17.70 -4.50
N THR A 7 -8.53 -18.92 -4.97
CA THR A 7 -9.20 -19.98 -4.22
C THR A 7 -8.37 -20.53 -3.06
N ARG A 8 -7.05 -20.58 -3.22
CA ARG A 8 -6.14 -21.17 -2.20
C ARG A 8 -5.58 -20.11 -1.26
N HIS A 9 -5.31 -18.91 -1.76
CA HIS A 9 -4.58 -17.86 -1.03
C HIS A 9 -5.45 -16.65 -0.67
N GLY A 10 -6.68 -16.55 -1.23
CA GLY A 10 -7.54 -15.38 -1.01
C GLY A 10 -7.86 -15.14 0.46
N ASP A 11 -8.26 -16.17 1.19
CA ASP A 11 -8.57 -16.05 2.61
C ASP A 11 -7.34 -15.68 3.43
N ALA A 12 -6.19 -16.28 3.10
CA ALA A 12 -4.92 -15.96 3.77
C ALA A 12 -4.49 -14.52 3.48
N ALA A 13 -4.66 -14.03 2.27
CA ALA A 13 -4.35 -12.65 1.89
C ALA A 13 -5.26 -11.66 2.63
N ASN A 14 -6.56 -11.94 2.73
CA ASN A 14 -7.48 -11.13 3.52
C ASN A 14 -7.13 -11.12 5.01
N ALA A 15 -6.77 -12.27 5.56
CA ALA A 15 -6.32 -12.38 6.95
C ALA A 15 -5.04 -11.57 7.19
N LEU A 16 -4.12 -11.59 6.24
CA LEU A 16 -2.89 -10.81 6.31
C LEU A 16 -3.16 -9.30 6.27
N LEU A 17 -4.09 -8.86 5.43
CA LEU A 17 -4.53 -7.47 5.39
C LEU A 17 -5.11 -7.05 6.74
N GLY A 18 -5.97 -7.87 7.34
CA GLY A 18 -6.52 -7.65 8.68
C GLY A 18 -5.43 -7.56 9.74
N PHE A 19 -4.42 -8.42 9.68
CA PHE A 19 -3.28 -8.39 10.58
C PHE A 19 -2.56 -7.04 10.54
N TYR A 20 -2.22 -6.55 9.36
CA TYR A 20 -1.49 -5.27 9.24
C TYR A 20 -2.31 -4.08 9.71
N THR A 21 -3.62 -4.06 9.43
CA THR A 21 -4.50 -2.98 9.89
C THR A 21 -4.67 -3.00 11.41
N GLU A 22 -4.77 -4.17 12.03
CA GLU A 22 -4.79 -4.31 13.48
C GLU A 22 -3.48 -3.85 14.11
N GLN A 23 -2.34 -4.25 13.55
CA GLN A 23 -1.03 -3.80 14.03
C GLN A 23 -0.88 -2.28 13.95
N ALA A 24 -1.34 -1.66 12.87
CA ALA A 24 -1.31 -0.21 12.74
C ALA A 24 -2.12 0.47 13.84
N THR A 25 -3.32 -0.03 14.14
CA THR A 25 -4.19 0.49 15.19
C THR A 25 -3.54 0.34 16.58
N GLU A 26 -2.97 -0.81 16.88
CA GLU A 26 -2.32 -1.07 18.18
C GLU A 26 -1.08 -0.19 18.38
N LEU A 27 -0.27 -0.04 17.34
CA LEU A 27 0.94 0.78 17.40
C LEU A 27 0.60 2.27 17.53
N GLU A 28 -0.45 2.74 16.83
CA GLU A 28 -0.97 4.10 17.00
C GLU A 28 -1.39 4.36 18.44
N ALA A 29 -2.14 3.45 19.03
CA ALA A 29 -2.60 3.56 20.41
C ALA A 29 -1.45 3.65 21.43
N LYS A 30 -0.29 3.08 21.09
CA LYS A 30 0.93 3.16 21.91
C LYS A 30 1.81 4.38 21.59
N GLY A 31 1.38 5.24 20.70
CA GLY A 31 2.17 6.40 20.24
C GLY A 31 3.35 6.06 19.35
N GLN A 32 3.40 4.85 18.79
CA GLN A 32 4.47 4.40 17.89
C GLN A 32 4.07 4.68 16.43
N TYR A 33 4.03 5.96 16.09
CA TYR A 33 3.43 6.43 14.85
C TYR A 33 4.18 6.01 13.59
N PHE A 34 5.51 6.04 13.61
CA PHE A 34 6.30 5.59 12.46
C PHE A 34 6.04 4.12 12.15
N MET A 35 6.11 3.25 13.17
CA MET A 35 5.87 1.82 12.97
C MET A 35 4.40 1.52 12.62
N ALA A 36 3.47 2.32 13.13
CA ALA A 36 2.06 2.22 12.74
C ALA A 36 1.89 2.52 11.23
N ALA A 37 2.56 3.56 10.73
CA ALA A 37 2.54 3.90 9.30
C ALA A 37 3.22 2.82 8.45
N ILE A 38 4.31 2.23 8.92
CA ILE A 38 4.97 1.10 8.24
C ILE A 38 4.03 -0.11 8.15
N ALA A 39 3.34 -0.46 9.24
CA ALA A 39 2.35 -1.54 9.23
C ALA A 39 1.22 -1.25 8.23
N LEU A 40 0.73 -0.01 8.20
CA LEU A 40 -0.30 0.40 7.25
C LEU A 40 0.19 0.30 5.80
N ALA A 41 1.46 0.65 5.53
CA ALA A 41 2.05 0.51 4.20
C ALA A 41 2.12 -0.95 3.76
N PHE A 42 2.46 -1.88 4.64
CA PHE A 42 2.37 -3.32 4.35
C PHE A 42 0.93 -3.76 4.07
N GLY A 43 -0.04 -3.17 4.76
CA GLY A 43 -1.45 -3.37 4.47
C GLY A 43 -1.82 -2.94 3.05
N ILE A 44 -1.35 -1.78 2.60
CA ILE A 44 -1.56 -1.31 1.23
C ILE A 44 -0.94 -2.26 0.20
N GLU A 45 0.27 -2.72 0.42
CA GLU A 45 0.91 -3.73 -0.44
C GLU A 45 0.05 -4.99 -0.53
N THR A 46 -0.45 -5.45 0.61
CA THR A 46 -1.33 -6.62 0.67
C THR A 46 -2.65 -6.38 -0.06
N ALA A 47 -3.23 -5.18 0.05
CA ALA A 47 -4.45 -4.82 -0.68
C ALA A 47 -4.23 -4.84 -2.20
N VAL A 48 -3.10 -4.34 -2.69
CA VAL A 48 -2.74 -4.41 -4.11
C VAL A 48 -2.62 -5.88 -4.55
N LEU A 49 -1.96 -6.71 -3.75
CA LEU A 49 -1.85 -8.14 -4.03
C LEU A 49 -3.22 -8.84 -4.07
N CYS A 50 -4.10 -8.55 -3.12
CA CYS A 50 -5.48 -9.07 -3.13
C CYS A 50 -6.22 -8.69 -4.40
N TYR A 51 -6.08 -7.44 -4.83
CA TYR A 51 -6.68 -6.96 -6.07
C TYR A 51 -6.17 -7.76 -7.28
N LEU A 52 -4.86 -7.96 -7.38
CA LEU A 52 -4.25 -8.73 -8.47
C LEU A 52 -4.70 -10.20 -8.46
N LEU A 53 -4.88 -10.80 -7.28
CA LEU A 53 -5.39 -12.16 -7.17
C LEU A 53 -6.80 -12.29 -7.72
N VAL A 54 -7.65 -11.28 -7.50
CA VAL A 54 -9.01 -11.27 -8.05
C VAL A 54 -8.98 -11.11 -9.58
N GLU A 55 -8.27 -10.10 -10.07
CA GLU A 55 -8.27 -9.75 -11.51
C GLU A 55 -7.59 -10.82 -12.37
N PHE A 56 -6.37 -11.23 -12.01
CA PHE A 56 -5.64 -12.24 -12.79
C PHE A 56 -6.10 -13.65 -12.50
N GLY A 57 -6.70 -13.88 -11.33
CA GLY A 57 -7.20 -15.17 -10.96
C GLY A 57 -8.31 -15.64 -11.89
N ASP A 58 -9.23 -14.75 -12.25
CA ASP A 58 -10.36 -15.07 -13.10
C ASP A 58 -9.94 -15.34 -14.55
N ASP A 59 -8.99 -14.55 -15.09
CA ASP A 59 -8.54 -14.63 -16.47
C ASP A 59 -7.63 -15.85 -16.76
N ASN A 60 -6.92 -16.33 -15.74
CA ASN A 60 -5.91 -17.39 -15.88
C ASN A 60 -6.24 -18.66 -15.07
N GLY A 61 -7.52 -18.99 -14.95
CA GLY A 61 -7.95 -20.19 -14.20
C GLY A 61 -7.71 -20.10 -12.70
N GLY A 62 -7.64 -18.90 -12.16
CA GLY A 62 -7.46 -18.66 -10.74
C GLY A 62 -6.02 -18.60 -10.26
N GLU A 63 -5.04 -18.60 -11.17
CA GLU A 63 -3.63 -18.60 -10.81
C GLU A 63 -2.91 -17.30 -11.20
N LEU A 64 -2.28 -16.67 -10.22
CA LEU A 64 -1.33 -15.58 -10.43
C LEU A 64 0.09 -16.12 -10.23
N GLN A 65 0.93 -16.04 -11.26
CA GLN A 65 2.34 -16.41 -11.17
C GLN A 65 3.15 -15.19 -10.77
N ILE A 66 3.92 -15.31 -9.69
CA ILE A 66 4.80 -14.25 -9.21
C ILE A 66 6.25 -14.75 -9.12
N PRO A 67 7.25 -13.89 -9.34
CA PRO A 67 8.64 -14.22 -9.03
C PRO A 67 8.82 -14.49 -7.53
N ASP A 68 9.76 -15.36 -7.16
CA ASP A 68 10.02 -15.69 -5.76
C ASP A 68 10.47 -14.46 -4.95
N ASN A 69 11.02 -13.45 -5.61
CA ASN A 69 11.51 -12.21 -5.02
C ASN A 69 10.65 -11.00 -5.35
N VAL A 70 9.36 -11.20 -5.61
CA VAL A 70 8.45 -10.09 -5.91
C VAL A 70 8.47 -9.07 -4.77
N ASN A 71 8.44 -7.79 -5.12
CA ASN A 71 8.42 -6.71 -4.17
C ASN A 71 7.25 -5.75 -4.46
N PHE A 72 7.06 -4.75 -3.61
CA PHE A 72 5.95 -3.82 -3.75
C PHE A 72 6.02 -3.04 -5.07
N PHE A 73 7.20 -2.69 -5.53
CA PHE A 73 7.38 -2.02 -6.83
C PHE A 73 6.85 -2.88 -7.98
N ASP A 74 7.16 -4.18 -7.97
CA ASP A 74 6.68 -5.12 -8.99
C ASP A 74 5.15 -5.25 -8.98
N LEU A 75 4.55 -5.27 -7.79
CA LEU A 75 3.09 -5.33 -7.63
C LEU A 75 2.42 -4.06 -8.16
N ILE A 76 3.00 -2.89 -7.91
CA ILE A 76 2.49 -1.62 -8.43
C ILE A 76 2.52 -1.61 -9.96
N ASN A 77 3.63 -2.06 -10.55
CA ASN A 77 3.74 -2.12 -12.00
C ASN A 77 2.74 -3.10 -12.62
N ALA A 78 2.55 -4.27 -12.02
CA ALA A 78 1.54 -5.22 -12.49
C ALA A 78 0.13 -4.64 -12.42
N ALA A 79 -0.22 -3.99 -11.32
CA ALA A 79 -1.52 -3.33 -11.18
C ALA A 79 -1.69 -2.16 -12.17
N ASN A 80 -0.62 -1.44 -12.47
CA ASN A 80 -0.65 -0.35 -13.44
C ASN A 80 -0.88 -0.86 -14.87
N GLU A 81 -0.39 -2.05 -15.22
CA GLU A 81 -0.61 -2.65 -16.54
C GLU A 81 -2.08 -2.96 -16.82
N ILE A 82 -2.89 -3.16 -15.81
CA ILE A 82 -4.34 -3.38 -15.94
C ILE A 82 -5.15 -2.09 -15.69
N ASP A 83 -4.49 -0.95 -15.72
CA ASP A 83 -5.07 0.40 -15.62
C ASP A 83 -5.80 0.74 -14.30
N VAL A 84 -5.82 -0.14 -13.33
CA VAL A 84 -6.53 0.10 -12.06
C VAL A 84 -5.95 1.28 -11.28
N LEU A 85 -4.65 1.54 -11.42
CA LEU A 85 -3.97 2.61 -10.70
C LEU A 85 -3.98 3.95 -11.46
N ASN A 86 -4.60 4.02 -12.62
CA ASN A 86 -4.70 5.26 -13.40
C ASN A 86 -5.89 6.12 -12.99
N ALA A 87 -6.79 5.60 -12.17
CA ALA A 87 -7.93 6.37 -11.69
C ALA A 87 -7.47 7.53 -10.79
N PRO A 88 -8.02 8.74 -11.00
CA PRO A 88 -7.74 9.85 -10.09
C PRO A 88 -8.41 9.59 -8.74
N ILE A 89 -7.69 9.92 -7.67
CA ILE A 89 -8.21 9.84 -6.30
C ILE A 89 -8.11 11.20 -5.63
N ASP A 90 -9.10 11.51 -4.81
CA ASP A 90 -9.08 12.71 -3.97
C ASP A 90 -8.27 12.41 -2.72
N ILE A 91 -7.27 13.24 -2.46
CA ILE A 91 -6.53 13.22 -1.20
C ILE A 91 -6.63 14.58 -0.53
N PRO A 92 -6.59 14.63 0.80
CA PRO A 92 -6.65 15.89 1.53
C PRO A 92 -5.58 16.88 1.05
N SER A 93 -5.94 18.17 0.96
CA SER A 93 -5.04 19.22 0.44
C SER A 93 -3.73 19.32 1.22
N TYR A 94 -3.76 19.02 2.52
CA TYR A 94 -2.57 19.06 3.37
C TYR A 94 -1.58 17.91 3.11
N VAL A 95 -2.00 16.89 2.36
CA VAL A 95 -1.12 15.78 1.95
C VAL A 95 -0.57 16.02 0.55
N ARG A 96 -1.20 16.89 -0.23
CA ARG A 96 -0.79 17.17 -1.60
C ARG A 96 0.43 18.09 -1.64
N ASN A 97 1.38 17.77 -2.52
CA ASN A 97 2.52 18.64 -2.79
C ASN A 97 2.16 19.81 -3.72
N ASP A 98 1.08 19.68 -4.49
CA ASP A 98 0.59 20.66 -5.44
C ASP A 98 -0.88 20.97 -5.16
N THR A 99 -1.14 22.18 -4.66
CA THR A 99 -2.49 22.64 -4.33
C THR A 99 -3.32 23.00 -5.55
N GLN A 100 -2.73 23.12 -6.74
CA GLN A 100 -3.45 23.43 -7.98
C GLN A 100 -4.13 22.20 -8.59
N GLN A 101 -3.68 20.98 -8.23
CA GLN A 101 -4.28 19.75 -8.71
C GLN A 101 -5.18 19.15 -7.64
N PRO A 102 -6.50 19.09 -7.88
CA PRO A 102 -7.42 18.55 -6.89
C PRO A 102 -7.33 17.03 -6.74
N LYS A 103 -6.76 16.33 -7.74
CA LYS A 103 -6.71 14.87 -7.77
C LYS A 103 -5.32 14.36 -8.14
N HIS A 104 -4.93 13.28 -7.51
CA HIS A 104 -3.73 12.54 -7.87
C HIS A 104 -4.10 11.18 -8.47
N VAL A 105 -3.23 10.66 -9.32
CA VAL A 105 -3.37 9.30 -9.81
C VAL A 105 -2.98 8.34 -8.70
N ALA A 106 -3.77 7.28 -8.50
CA ALA A 106 -3.56 6.31 -7.42
C ALA A 106 -2.14 5.73 -7.43
N LYS A 107 -1.57 5.46 -8.62
CA LYS A 107 -0.19 4.99 -8.76
C LYS A 107 0.82 5.90 -8.08
N GLU A 108 0.68 7.22 -8.24
CA GLU A 108 1.61 8.20 -7.64
C GLU A 108 1.54 8.15 -6.11
N VAL A 109 0.34 8.02 -5.56
CA VAL A 109 0.13 7.95 -4.11
C VAL A 109 0.70 6.64 -3.57
N ILE A 110 0.43 5.52 -4.21
CA ILE A 110 0.96 4.21 -3.80
C ILE A 110 2.49 4.19 -3.88
N ASP A 111 3.08 4.83 -4.89
CA ASP A 111 4.53 4.92 -5.01
C ASP A 111 5.16 5.73 -3.86
N LYS A 112 4.51 6.79 -3.40
CA LYS A 112 4.93 7.52 -2.20
C LYS A 112 4.86 6.63 -0.96
N ILE A 113 3.80 5.85 -0.80
CA ILE A 113 3.65 4.89 0.30
C ILE A 113 4.77 3.86 0.26
N ARG A 114 5.11 3.33 -0.92
CA ARG A 114 6.20 2.38 -1.10
C ARG A 114 7.55 2.98 -0.69
N LYS A 115 7.83 4.19 -1.13
CA LYS A 115 9.08 4.89 -0.78
C LYS A 115 9.18 5.12 0.73
N PHE A 116 8.08 5.51 1.36
CA PHE A 116 8.03 5.65 2.81
C PHE A 116 8.29 4.31 3.50
N ARG A 117 7.66 3.23 3.05
CA ARG A 117 7.87 1.90 3.65
C ARG A 117 9.34 1.47 3.59
N ASN A 118 10.05 1.83 2.53
CA ASN A 118 11.46 1.47 2.39
C ASN A 118 12.34 2.07 3.50
N LEU A 119 11.88 3.11 4.20
CA LEU A 119 12.59 3.69 5.33
C LEU A 119 12.72 2.76 6.54
N ILE A 120 11.99 1.63 6.57
CA ILE A 120 12.20 0.57 7.57
C ILE A 120 13.58 -0.09 7.41
N HIS A 121 14.15 -0.07 6.21
CA HIS A 121 15.45 -0.64 5.94
C HIS A 121 16.56 0.34 6.37
N PRO A 122 17.49 -0.08 7.23
CA PRO A 122 18.52 0.82 7.76
C PRO A 122 19.32 1.56 6.69
N ALA A 123 19.71 0.87 5.63
CA ALA A 123 20.48 1.49 4.55
C ALA A 123 19.70 2.62 3.87
N ALA A 124 18.42 2.40 3.55
CA ALA A 124 17.56 3.40 2.94
C ALA A 124 17.38 4.59 3.87
N SER A 125 17.12 4.34 5.16
CA SER A 125 16.96 5.38 6.17
C SER A 125 18.21 6.26 6.29
N LEU A 126 19.39 5.64 6.30
CA LEU A 126 20.65 6.37 6.35
C LEU A 126 20.91 7.18 5.09
N MET A 127 20.62 6.65 3.92
CA MET A 127 20.77 7.36 2.64
C MET A 127 19.87 8.59 2.56
N GLU A 128 18.64 8.49 3.06
CA GLU A 128 17.67 9.59 3.08
C GLU A 128 17.88 10.53 4.30
N GLN A 129 18.81 10.23 5.18
CA GLN A 129 19.04 10.96 6.44
C GLN A 129 17.75 11.10 7.26
N TYR A 130 16.95 10.05 7.28
CA TYR A 130 15.64 10.04 7.91
C TYR A 130 15.74 9.64 9.39
N ASN A 131 15.04 10.38 10.24
CA ASN A 131 14.93 10.09 11.67
C ASN A 131 13.49 9.69 12.03
N PRO A 132 13.21 8.39 12.31
CA PRO A 132 11.86 7.95 12.62
C PRO A 132 11.28 8.56 13.91
N TYR A 133 12.11 9.05 14.82
CA TYR A 133 11.62 9.73 16.03
C TYR A 133 10.97 11.09 15.75
N THR A 134 11.18 11.66 14.56
CA THR A 134 10.53 12.90 14.17
C THR A 134 9.14 12.71 13.56
N PHE A 135 8.72 11.47 13.32
CA PHE A 135 7.40 11.15 12.77
C PHE A 135 6.33 11.30 13.86
N THR A 136 5.40 12.25 13.65
CA THR A 136 4.43 12.66 14.66
C THR A 136 3.07 12.00 14.46
N GLN A 137 2.15 12.20 15.43
CA GLN A 137 0.75 11.81 15.29
C GLN A 137 0.09 12.47 14.07
N LYS A 138 0.40 13.73 13.82
CA LYS A 138 -0.11 14.45 12.66
C LYS A 138 0.38 13.80 11.36
N ASP A 139 1.65 13.44 11.29
CA ASP A 139 2.22 12.76 10.12
C ASP A 139 1.53 11.42 9.89
N PHE A 140 1.27 10.67 10.95
CA PHE A 140 0.53 9.41 10.87
C PHE A 140 -0.90 9.62 10.36
N GLN A 141 -1.60 10.63 10.85
CA GLN A 141 -2.96 10.93 10.40
C GLN A 141 -2.99 11.28 8.92
N GLU A 142 -2.05 12.08 8.44
CA GLU A 142 -1.91 12.41 7.03
C GLU A 142 -1.62 11.16 6.19
N PHE A 143 -0.75 10.29 6.68
CA PHE A 143 -0.44 9.02 6.03
C PHE A 143 -1.66 8.10 5.97
N MET A 144 -2.43 8.02 7.04
CA MET A 144 -3.67 7.24 7.10
C MET A 144 -4.70 7.76 6.10
N ASP A 145 -4.93 9.06 6.03
CA ASP A 145 -5.87 9.67 5.09
C ASP A 145 -5.48 9.35 3.63
N MET A 146 -4.21 9.41 3.32
CA MET A 146 -3.68 9.04 2.01
C MET A 146 -3.89 7.56 1.71
N SER A 147 -3.65 6.70 2.69
CA SER A 147 -3.81 5.24 2.57
C SER A 147 -5.28 4.85 2.39
N GLU A 148 -6.19 5.47 3.13
CA GLU A 148 -7.63 5.26 2.98
C GLU A 148 -8.11 5.64 1.58
N SER A 149 -7.61 6.74 1.02
CA SER A 149 -7.94 7.16 -0.34
C SER A 149 -7.52 6.10 -1.38
N VAL A 150 -6.36 5.49 -1.20
CA VAL A 150 -5.87 4.40 -2.06
C VAL A 150 -6.74 3.16 -1.92
N ILE A 151 -7.03 2.73 -0.69
CA ILE A 151 -7.86 1.55 -0.44
C ILE A 151 -9.26 1.76 -1.06
N HIS A 152 -9.85 2.94 -0.88
CA HIS A 152 -11.14 3.27 -1.45
C HIS A 152 -11.11 3.19 -2.97
N SER A 153 -10.06 3.70 -3.61
CA SER A 153 -9.88 3.62 -5.06
C SER A 153 -9.78 2.18 -5.54
N LEU A 154 -9.00 1.32 -4.84
CA LEU A 154 -8.88 -0.09 -5.19
C LEU A 154 -10.22 -0.84 -5.05
N LEU A 155 -10.94 -0.59 -3.97
CA LEU A 155 -12.24 -1.24 -3.72
C LEU A 155 -13.32 -0.82 -4.73
N TYR A 156 -13.22 0.37 -5.31
CA TYR A 156 -14.16 0.83 -6.32
C TYR A 156 -14.17 -0.08 -7.55
N TYR A 157 -13.05 -0.72 -7.87
CA TYR A 157 -12.92 -1.61 -9.03
C TYR A 157 -13.17 -3.09 -8.70
N LEU A 158 -13.39 -3.42 -7.45
CA LEU A 158 -13.78 -4.76 -7.04
C LEU A 158 -15.30 -4.91 -7.02
#